data_db8c93d3d6de8506d0e3b6ee306e4abe
#
_entry.id   db8c93d3d6de8506d0e3b6ee306e4abe
#
_cell.length_a   1.000
_cell.length_b   1.000
_cell.length_c   1.000
_cell.angle_alpha   90.00
_cell.angle_beta   90.00
_cell.angle_gamma   90.00
#
_symmetry.space_group_name_H-M   'P 1'
#
loop_
_entity.id
_entity.type
_entity.pdbx_description
1 polymer ?
#
loop_
_entity_poly.entity_id
_entity_poly.type
_entity_poly.pdbx_seq_one_letter_code
_entity_poly.pdbx_strand_id
1 'polypeptide(L)'
;MHQKILNEMRTRVRAGRLAMTPHALDELYADGMTMDDLRHCILNGQIMERQFDDFFAEYKYVIEGETEAYDEIIHVVAKLGKRNTVVITTYRVT
;
A
#
# COMPACT_ATOMS: atom_id res chain seq x y z
N MET A 1 10.13 -8.54 7.79
CA MET A 1 10.25 -9.03 6.41
C MET A 1 10.31 -7.85 5.46
N HIS A 2 11.28 -7.81 4.58
CA HIS A 2 11.47 -6.75 3.59
C HIS A 2 11.51 -5.33 4.18
N GLN A 3 12.18 -5.17 5.32
CA GLN A 3 12.17 -3.90 6.04
C GLN A 3 12.77 -2.75 5.25
N LYS A 4 13.81 -3.02 4.44
CA LYS A 4 14.40 -1.97 3.60
C LYS A 4 13.41 -1.42 2.58
N ILE A 5 12.63 -2.31 1.97
CA ILE A 5 11.60 -1.92 1.00
C ILE A 5 10.52 -1.09 1.70
N LEU A 6 10.06 -1.54 2.85
CA LEU A 6 9.04 -0.83 3.62
C LEU A 6 9.55 0.54 4.07
N ASN A 7 10.80 0.64 4.50
CA ASN A 7 11.40 1.91 4.90
C ASN A 7 11.43 2.89 3.72
N GLU A 8 11.78 2.41 2.52
CA GLU A 8 11.78 3.25 1.33
C GLU A 8 10.36 3.70 0.97
N MET A 9 9.39 2.80 1.04
CA MET A 9 8.00 3.15 0.82
C MET A 9 7.53 4.24 1.80
N ARG A 10 7.87 4.09 3.07
CA ARG A 10 7.54 5.06 4.12
C ARG A 10 8.17 6.42 3.87
N THR A 11 9.44 6.44 3.47
CA THR A 11 10.15 7.68 3.14
C THR A 11 9.42 8.44 2.03
N ARG A 12 9.02 7.74 0.98
CA ARG A 12 8.29 8.33 -0.14
C ARG A 12 6.92 8.85 0.27
N VAL A 13 6.20 8.06 1.08
CA VAL A 13 4.88 8.47 1.58
C VAL A 13 4.99 9.75 2.41
N ARG A 14 5.98 9.83 3.30
CA ARG A 14 6.21 11.03 4.11
C ARG A 14 6.56 12.24 3.26
N ALA A 15 7.20 12.03 2.13
CA ALA A 15 7.56 13.09 1.18
C ALA A 15 6.42 13.46 0.23
N GLY A 16 5.23 12.87 0.42
CA GLY A 16 4.07 13.13 -0.44
C GLY A 16 4.13 12.41 -1.78
N ARG A 17 4.99 11.41 -1.92
CA ARG A 17 5.15 10.65 -3.16
C ARG A 17 4.41 9.31 -3.07
N LEU A 18 3.11 9.39 -2.91
CA LEU A 18 2.20 8.26 -2.92
C LEU A 18 1.30 8.38 -4.14
N ALA A 19 1.30 7.37 -5.00
CA ALA A 19 0.45 7.32 -6.18
C ALA A 19 -0.45 6.10 -6.12
N MET A 20 -1.54 6.13 -6.88
CA MET A 20 -2.49 5.03 -6.96
C MET A 20 -2.79 4.71 -8.41
N THR A 21 -2.94 3.43 -8.72
CA THR A 21 -3.49 3.02 -10.01
C THR A 21 -4.99 3.37 -10.05
N PRO A 22 -5.59 3.50 -11.25
CA PRO A 22 -7.04 3.70 -11.34
C PRO A 22 -7.83 2.61 -10.63
N HIS A 23 -7.38 1.36 -10.73
CA HIS A 23 -8.01 0.23 -10.05
C HIS A 23 -7.99 0.40 -8.51
N ALA A 24 -6.85 0.78 -7.96
CA ALA A 24 -6.72 1.02 -6.52
C ALA A 24 -7.63 2.16 -6.06
N LEU A 25 -7.73 3.22 -6.87
CA LEU A 25 -8.58 4.36 -6.56
C LEU A 25 -10.05 3.97 -6.55
N ASP A 26 -10.48 3.17 -7.52
CA ASP A 26 -11.85 2.66 -7.56
C ASP A 26 -12.17 1.81 -6.32
N GLU A 27 -11.24 0.94 -5.92
CA GLU A 27 -11.41 0.12 -4.72
C GLU A 27 -11.48 0.96 -3.45
N LEU A 28 -10.65 1.99 -3.36
CA LEU A 28 -10.66 2.92 -2.23
C LEU A 28 -12.06 3.52 -2.05
N TYR A 29 -12.62 4.06 -3.12
CA TYR A 29 -13.96 4.65 -3.08
C TYR A 29 -15.05 3.61 -2.78
N ALA A 30 -14.97 2.45 -3.43
CA ALA A 30 -15.97 1.40 -3.24
C ALA A 30 -16.02 0.91 -1.78
N ASP A 31 -14.88 0.87 -1.12
CA ASP A 31 -14.77 0.40 0.26
C ASP A 31 -14.91 1.52 1.30
N GLY A 32 -15.11 2.75 0.87
CA GLY A 32 -15.25 3.88 1.79
C GLY A 32 -13.97 4.21 2.57
N MET A 33 -12.81 3.82 2.02
CA MET A 33 -11.52 4.14 2.62
C MET A 33 -11.02 5.49 2.15
N THR A 34 -10.07 6.05 2.89
CA THR A 34 -9.45 7.33 2.56
C THR A 34 -7.96 7.16 2.27
N MET A 35 -7.36 8.19 1.66
CA MET A 35 -5.90 8.21 1.47
C MET A 35 -5.17 8.15 2.81
N ASP A 36 -5.73 8.72 3.87
CA ASP A 36 -5.13 8.66 5.20
C ASP A 36 -5.11 7.24 5.75
N ASP A 37 -6.13 6.43 5.44
CA ASP A 37 -6.13 5.01 5.80
C ASP A 37 -4.96 4.28 5.14
N LEU A 38 -4.71 4.55 3.86
CA LEU A 38 -3.58 3.94 3.15
C LEU A 38 -2.24 4.40 3.72
N ARG A 39 -2.09 5.69 3.97
CA ARG A 39 -0.87 6.22 4.59
C ARG A 39 -0.61 5.58 5.94
N HIS A 40 -1.64 5.51 6.77
CA HIS A 40 -1.54 4.90 8.10
C HIS A 40 -1.11 3.44 8.01
N CYS A 41 -1.71 2.68 7.10
CA CYS A 41 -1.35 1.28 6.88
C CYS A 41 0.13 1.13 6.48
N ILE A 42 0.60 1.92 5.52
CA ILE A 42 1.99 1.83 5.06
C ILE A 42 2.96 2.27 6.16
N LEU A 43 2.63 3.35 6.86
CA LEU A 43 3.53 3.91 7.88
C LEU A 43 3.63 3.05 9.14
N ASN A 44 2.60 2.28 9.47
CA ASN A 44 2.53 1.54 10.72
C ASN A 44 2.34 0.04 10.57
N GLY A 45 2.06 -0.44 9.37
CA GLY A 45 1.83 -1.86 9.10
C GLY A 45 3.12 -2.62 8.83
N GLN A 46 2.97 -3.81 8.28
CA GLN A 46 4.09 -4.69 7.94
C GLN A 46 3.87 -5.37 6.61
N ILE A 47 4.96 -5.62 5.89
CA ILE A 47 4.91 -6.43 4.68
C ILE A 47 4.72 -7.89 5.08
N MET A 48 3.62 -8.48 4.61
CA MET A 48 3.28 -9.87 4.87
C MET A 48 3.75 -10.80 3.78
N GLU A 49 3.86 -10.29 2.55
CA GLU A 49 4.13 -11.13 1.39
C GLU A 49 4.76 -10.29 0.28
N ARG A 50 5.66 -10.91 -0.47
CA ARG A 50 6.18 -10.36 -1.72
C ARG A 50 5.64 -11.23 -2.86
N GLN A 51 5.10 -10.58 -3.88
CA GLN A 51 4.58 -11.24 -5.07
C GLN A 51 5.34 -10.75 -6.29
N PHE A 52 5.57 -11.65 -7.25
CA PHE A 52 6.17 -11.27 -8.52
C PHE A 52 5.08 -11.09 -9.57
N ASP A 53 5.09 -9.95 -10.24
CA ASP A 53 4.19 -9.67 -11.34
C ASP A 53 4.90 -10.04 -12.64
N ASP A 54 4.50 -11.16 -13.24
CA ASP A 54 5.12 -11.68 -14.47
C ASP A 54 4.91 -10.75 -15.67
N PHE A 55 3.78 -10.05 -15.69
CA PHE A 55 3.44 -9.17 -16.80
C PHE A 55 4.38 -7.97 -16.88
N PHE A 56 4.62 -7.32 -15.72
CA PHE A 56 5.50 -6.17 -15.64
C PHE A 56 6.92 -6.52 -15.21
N ALA A 57 7.20 -7.82 -14.92
CA ALA A 57 8.50 -8.30 -14.44
C ALA A 57 9.00 -7.49 -13.23
N GLU A 58 8.14 -7.29 -12.25
CA GLU A 58 8.46 -6.52 -11.05
C GLU A 58 7.82 -7.11 -9.81
N TYR A 59 8.38 -6.76 -8.65
CA TYR A 59 7.82 -7.19 -7.36
C TYR A 59 6.78 -6.20 -6.86
N LYS A 60 5.75 -6.76 -6.20
CA LYS A 60 4.78 -6.00 -5.42
C LYS A 60 4.68 -6.62 -4.03
N TYR A 61 4.27 -5.82 -3.09
CA TYR A 61 4.31 -6.17 -1.66
C TYR A 61 2.94 -5.97 -1.02
N VAL A 62 2.50 -6.97 -0.27
CA VAL A 62 1.25 -6.89 0.48
C VAL A 62 1.58 -6.38 1.87
N ILE A 63 1.06 -5.20 2.20
CA ILE A 63 1.24 -4.57 3.50
C ILE A 63 -0.07 -4.74 4.28
N GLU A 64 0.03 -5.32 5.46
CA GLU A 64 -1.10 -5.43 6.38
C GLU A 64 -0.99 -4.37 7.46
N GLY A 65 -2.07 -3.65 7.70
CA GLY A 65 -2.11 -2.65 8.74
C GLY A 65 -3.54 -2.25 9.05
N GLU A 66 -3.68 -1.33 9.97
CA GLU A 66 -4.98 -0.84 10.39
C GLU A 66 -5.32 0.47 9.68
N THR A 67 -6.61 0.75 9.58
CA THR A 67 -7.09 2.06 9.14
C THR A 67 -6.70 3.13 10.15
N GLU A 68 -6.79 4.39 9.76
CA GLU A 68 -6.45 5.52 10.63
C GLU A 68 -7.22 5.49 11.96
N ALA A 69 -8.46 5.04 11.94
CA ALA A 69 -9.30 4.94 13.15
C ALA A 69 -9.03 3.69 13.99
N TYR A 70 -8.12 2.82 13.56
CA TYR A 70 -7.79 1.55 14.24
C TYR A 70 -8.98 0.60 14.39
N ASP A 71 -9.96 0.68 13.50
CA ASP A 71 -11.18 -0.12 13.59
C ASP A 71 -11.24 -1.27 12.58
N GLU A 72 -10.38 -1.27 11.59
CA GLU A 72 -10.36 -2.31 10.56
C GLU A 72 -8.94 -2.66 10.16
N ILE A 73 -8.75 -3.92 9.72
CA ILE A 73 -7.50 -4.36 9.13
C ILE A 73 -7.65 -4.34 7.62
N ILE A 74 -6.68 -3.74 6.95
CA ILE A 74 -6.67 -3.64 5.50
C ILE A 74 -5.35 -4.18 4.94
N HIS A 75 -5.41 -4.60 3.70
CA HIS A 75 -4.22 -4.87 2.91
C HIS A 75 -4.04 -3.78 1.86
N VAL A 76 -2.82 -3.32 1.74
CA VAL A 76 -2.40 -2.39 0.69
C VAL A 76 -1.33 -3.09 -0.12
N VAL A 77 -1.61 -3.34 -1.40
CA VAL A 77 -0.62 -3.93 -2.30
C VAL A 77 0.07 -2.80 -3.03
N ALA A 78 1.37 -2.69 -2.82
CA ALA A 78 2.13 -1.56 -3.33
C ALA A 78 3.46 -2.01 -3.93
N LYS A 79 4.00 -1.15 -4.77
CA LYS A 79 5.32 -1.35 -5.38
C LYS A 79 6.12 -0.05 -5.29
N LEU A 80 7.44 -0.18 -5.44
CA LEU A 80 8.31 0.96 -5.63
C LEU A 80 8.32 1.32 -7.11
N GLY A 81 7.59 2.35 -7.48
CA GLY A 81 7.67 2.92 -8.80
C GLY A 81 8.99 3.69 -8.98
N LYS A 82 9.10 4.43 -10.06
CA LYS A 82 10.33 5.17 -10.35
C LYS A 82 10.63 6.23 -9.27
N ARG A 83 9.61 6.93 -8.79
CA ARG A 83 9.75 7.99 -7.79
C ARG A 83 8.78 7.84 -6.63
N ASN A 84 7.65 7.20 -6.87
CA ASN A 84 6.56 7.09 -5.91
C ASN A 84 6.42 5.69 -5.36
N THR A 85 5.86 5.58 -4.18
CA THR A 85 5.22 4.35 -3.73
C THR A 85 3.89 4.29 -4.46
N VAL A 86 3.64 3.21 -5.21
CA VAL A 86 2.44 3.07 -6.04
C VAL A 86 1.54 2.00 -5.47
N VAL A 87 0.34 2.37 -5.08
CA VAL A 87 -0.67 1.42 -4.62
C VAL A 87 -1.39 0.83 -5.82
N ILE A 88 -1.35 -0.48 -5.94
CA ILE A 88 -1.92 -1.24 -7.06
C ILE A 88 -3.33 -1.69 -6.74
N THR A 89 -3.56 -2.15 -5.52
CA THR A 89 -4.87 -2.58 -5.04
C THR A 89 -4.93 -2.44 -3.52
N THR A 90 -6.11 -2.35 -2.98
CA THR A 90 -6.35 -2.28 -1.54
C THR A 90 -7.70 -2.92 -1.23
N TYR A 91 -7.80 -3.59 -0.08
CA TYR A 91 -9.04 -4.24 0.32
C TYR A 91 -9.06 -4.47 1.84
N ARG A 92 -10.27 -4.62 2.37
CA ARG A 92 -10.47 -5.00 3.76
C ARG A 92 -10.20 -6.48 3.95
N VAL A 93 -9.58 -6.82 5.08
CA VAL A 93 -9.32 -8.21 5.46
C VAL A 93 -10.44 -8.72 6.36
N THR A 94 -11.06 -7.83 7.10
CA THR A 94 -12.11 -8.19 8.06
C THR A 94 -13.40 -7.46 7.79
#